data_4eeb3cb1940f70f0c3afa0f36935b85d
#
_entry.id   4eeb3cb1940f70f0c3afa0f36935b85d
#
_cell.length_a   1.000
_cell.length_b   1.000
_cell.length_c   1.000
_cell.angle_alpha   90.00
_cell.angle_beta   90.00
_cell.angle_gamma   90.00
#
_symmetry.space_group_name_H-M   'P 1'
#
loop_
_entity.id
_entity.type
_entity.pdbx_description
1 polymer ?
#
loop_
_entity_poly.entity_id
_entity_poly.type
_entity_poly.pdbx_seq_one_letter_code
_entity_poly.pdbx_strand_id
1 'polypeptide(L)'
;FPQTLQLVFLSLAEIIVFSILLGVLCAAKKNKLTDHIMRIVSLFGICVPPFWLGFLLLIGFAVEIPIFSVTPASGIMGLILPSITLSFPVICSTVRVFRASLLEEMHRDYVSFARANGMTVNRILWKKVFRNALPPVITLFCQYVSYLIAGSAVVEKVFSIKGVGNYLMNCIMAADANAIGACMLIIAALYLLAE
;
A
#
# COMPACT_ATOMS: atom_id res chain seq x y z
N PHE A 1 -2.98 20.05 5.13
CA PHE A 1 -3.88 19.33 4.23
C PHE A 1 -3.17 18.85 2.97
N PRO A 2 -2.42 19.69 2.22
CA PRO A 2 -1.75 19.24 1.00
C PRO A 2 -0.78 18.08 1.23
N GLN A 3 -0.05 18.06 2.34
CA GLN A 3 0.93 17.02 2.65
C GLN A 3 0.28 15.66 2.91
N THR A 4 -0.88 15.62 3.58
CA THR A 4 -1.66 14.37 3.76
C THR A 4 -2.07 13.79 2.41
N LEU A 5 -2.61 14.61 1.51
CA LEU A 5 -3.01 14.15 0.17
C LEU A 5 -1.81 13.67 -0.65
N GLN A 6 -0.69 14.40 -0.63
CA GLN A 6 0.54 13.98 -1.30
C GLN A 6 1.03 12.62 -0.78
N LEU A 7 1.02 12.44 0.55
CA LEU A 7 1.39 11.18 1.17
C LEU A 7 0.47 10.03 0.73
N VAL A 8 -0.85 10.24 0.77
CA VAL A 8 -1.85 9.24 0.37
C VAL A 8 -1.71 8.88 -1.12
N PHE A 9 -1.57 9.88 -2.01
CA PHE A 9 -1.40 9.62 -3.43
C PHE A 9 -0.09 8.88 -3.75
N LEU A 10 1.01 9.25 -3.09
CA LEU A 10 2.29 8.57 -3.28
C LEU A 10 2.20 7.10 -2.79
N SER A 11 1.63 6.89 -1.60
CA SER A 11 1.40 5.54 -1.06
C SER A 11 0.50 4.70 -1.96
N LEU A 12 -0.57 5.27 -2.50
CA LEU A 12 -1.47 4.58 -3.42
C LEU A 12 -0.76 4.19 -4.72
N ALA A 13 0.06 5.08 -5.28
CA ALA A 13 0.88 4.78 -6.46
C ALA A 13 1.85 3.62 -6.18
N GLU A 14 2.53 3.62 -5.04
CA GLU A 14 3.40 2.52 -4.60
C GLU A 14 2.61 1.20 -4.48
N ILE A 15 1.43 1.23 -3.84
CA ILE A 15 0.58 0.05 -3.68
C ILE A 15 0.21 -0.53 -5.05
N ILE A 16 -0.25 0.29 -5.98
CA ILE A 16 -0.64 -0.15 -7.33
C ILE A 16 0.56 -0.78 -8.05
N VAL A 17 1.68 -0.07 -8.11
CA VAL A 17 2.86 -0.51 -8.86
C VAL A 17 3.44 -1.81 -8.26
N PHE A 18 3.75 -1.80 -6.97
CA PHE A 18 4.42 -2.95 -6.34
C PHE A 18 3.50 -4.16 -6.19
N SER A 19 2.21 -3.98 -5.92
CA SER A 19 1.28 -5.10 -5.82
C SER A 19 1.09 -5.81 -7.16
N ILE A 20 1.00 -5.06 -8.25
CA ILE A 20 0.87 -5.64 -9.59
C ILE A 20 2.16 -6.38 -9.97
N LEU A 21 3.32 -5.74 -9.83
CA LEU A 21 4.60 -6.34 -10.18
C LEU A 21 4.89 -7.62 -9.38
N LEU A 22 4.76 -7.53 -8.06
CA LEU A 22 5.07 -8.65 -7.16
C LEU A 22 4.01 -9.76 -7.25
N GLY A 23 2.72 -9.41 -7.40
CA GLY A 23 1.64 -10.38 -7.56
C GLY A 23 1.81 -11.22 -8.82
N VAL A 24 2.12 -10.58 -9.96
CA VAL A 24 2.41 -11.28 -11.22
C VAL A 24 3.69 -12.13 -11.10
N LEU A 25 4.74 -11.60 -10.48
CA LEU A 25 5.99 -12.34 -10.27
C LEU A 25 5.75 -13.62 -9.44
N CYS A 26 4.97 -13.52 -8.37
CA CYS A 26 4.61 -14.67 -7.52
C CYS A 26 3.78 -15.70 -8.28
N ALA A 27 2.79 -15.26 -9.06
CA ALA A 27 1.96 -16.16 -9.86
C ALA A 27 2.75 -16.85 -10.98
N ALA A 28 3.62 -16.11 -11.67
CA ALA A 28 4.47 -16.64 -12.73
C ALA A 28 5.50 -17.66 -12.22
N LYS A 29 5.97 -17.47 -10.98
CA LYS A 29 6.94 -18.35 -10.31
C LYS A 29 6.30 -19.23 -9.22
N LYS A 30 5.04 -19.64 -9.44
CA LYS A 30 4.29 -20.51 -8.53
C LYS A 30 5.16 -21.65 -7.99
N ASN A 31 5.17 -21.82 -6.67
CA ASN A 31 5.91 -22.85 -5.93
C ASN A 31 7.44 -22.81 -6.06
N LYS A 32 8.04 -21.75 -6.63
CA LYS A 32 9.49 -21.52 -6.59
C LYS A 32 9.88 -20.76 -5.33
N LEU A 33 11.19 -20.70 -5.05
CA LEU A 33 11.73 -20.03 -3.87
C LEU A 33 11.26 -18.58 -3.76
N THR A 34 11.20 -17.84 -4.85
CA THR A 34 10.71 -16.46 -4.89
C THR A 34 9.26 -16.35 -4.40
N ASP A 35 8.39 -17.29 -4.80
CA ASP A 35 7.00 -17.31 -4.35
C ASP A 35 6.90 -17.62 -2.85
N HIS A 36 7.71 -18.56 -2.35
CA HIS A 36 7.75 -18.88 -0.91
C HIS A 36 8.25 -17.70 -0.07
N ILE A 37 9.35 -17.05 -0.48
CA ILE A 37 9.89 -15.87 0.20
C ILE A 37 8.83 -14.76 0.24
N MET A 38 8.21 -14.44 -0.89
CA MET A 38 7.20 -13.37 -0.95
C MET A 38 5.97 -13.67 -0.11
N ARG A 39 5.56 -14.94 0.01
CA ARG A 39 4.46 -15.32 0.93
C ARG A 39 4.84 -15.11 2.39
N ILE A 40 6.05 -15.46 2.78
CA ILE A 40 6.56 -15.23 4.14
C ILE A 40 6.65 -13.73 4.43
N VAL A 41 7.30 -12.96 3.53
CA VAL A 41 7.41 -11.50 3.66
C VAL A 41 6.04 -10.84 3.75
N SER A 42 5.08 -11.27 2.92
CA SER A 42 3.72 -10.73 2.97
C SER A 42 2.99 -11.06 4.27
N LEU A 43 3.20 -12.23 4.86
CA LEU A 43 2.63 -12.57 6.16
C LEU A 43 3.19 -11.68 7.26
N PHE A 44 4.51 -11.53 7.33
CA PHE A 44 5.15 -10.63 8.28
C PHE A 44 4.73 -9.18 8.07
N GLY A 45 4.73 -8.71 6.82
CA GLY A 45 4.40 -7.33 6.49
C GLY A 45 2.99 -6.90 6.90
N ILE A 46 2.01 -7.82 6.87
CA ILE A 46 0.65 -7.55 7.35
C ILE A 46 0.59 -7.45 8.89
N CYS A 47 1.44 -8.21 9.58
CA CYS A 47 1.47 -8.23 11.05
C CYS A 47 2.21 -7.04 11.66
N VAL A 48 3.04 -6.36 10.88
CA VAL A 48 3.88 -5.25 11.37
C VAL A 48 3.03 -3.97 11.50
N PRO A 49 2.95 -3.38 12.71
CA PRO A 49 2.25 -2.11 12.90
C PRO A 49 2.96 -0.98 12.12
N PRO A 50 2.23 -0.11 11.39
CA PRO A 50 2.84 0.96 10.59
C PRO A 50 3.74 1.90 11.40
N PHE A 51 3.37 2.26 12.63
CA PHE A 51 4.19 3.14 13.47
C PHE A 51 5.54 2.49 13.82
N TRP A 52 5.55 1.20 14.11
CA TRP A 52 6.78 0.46 14.42
C TRP A 52 7.69 0.36 13.21
N LEU A 53 7.12 0.05 12.04
CA LEU A 53 7.85 0.06 10.77
C LEU A 53 8.44 1.46 10.49
N GLY A 54 7.66 2.52 10.72
CA GLY A 54 8.12 3.90 10.57
C GLY A 54 9.32 4.22 11.42
N PHE A 55 9.32 3.82 12.69
CA PHE A 55 10.48 4.00 13.59
C PHE A 55 11.70 3.22 13.11
N LEU A 56 11.53 1.96 12.68
CA LEU A 56 12.64 1.17 12.15
C LEU A 56 13.26 1.79 10.90
N LEU A 57 12.43 2.29 9.98
CA LEU A 57 12.89 2.97 8.78
C LEU A 57 13.60 4.29 9.10
N LEU A 58 13.10 5.08 10.07
CA LEU A 58 13.78 6.28 10.53
C LEU A 58 15.15 5.95 11.15
N ILE A 59 15.22 4.99 12.04
CA ILE A 59 16.49 4.60 12.66
C ILE A 59 17.45 4.09 11.57
N GLY A 60 17.02 3.17 10.74
CA GLY A 60 17.88 2.55 9.74
C GLY A 60 18.37 3.52 8.66
N PHE A 61 17.47 4.37 8.13
CA PHE A 61 17.77 5.17 6.94
C PHE A 61 17.98 6.67 7.18
N ALA A 62 17.70 7.15 8.39
CA ALA A 62 17.94 8.54 8.74
C ALA A 62 18.99 8.71 9.85
N VAL A 63 19.20 7.70 10.72
CA VAL A 63 20.19 7.76 11.79
C VAL A 63 21.42 6.92 11.47
N GLU A 64 21.25 5.62 11.23
CA GLU A 64 22.38 4.70 10.99
C GLU A 64 23.01 4.90 9.60
N ILE A 65 22.19 4.97 8.56
CA ILE A 65 22.62 5.22 7.19
C ILE A 65 21.94 6.53 6.74
N PRO A 66 22.56 7.72 6.96
CA PRO A 66 21.90 9.01 6.79
C PRO A 66 21.65 9.36 5.30
N ILE A 67 20.82 8.55 4.62
CA ILE A 67 20.35 8.80 3.25
C ILE A 67 19.17 9.78 3.28
N PHE A 68 18.35 9.70 4.33
CA PHE A 68 17.18 10.57 4.55
C PHE A 68 17.39 11.44 5.77
N SER A 69 16.70 12.58 5.83
CA SER A 69 16.71 13.46 7.00
C SER A 69 15.71 12.97 8.05
N VAL A 70 16.11 13.06 9.33
CA VAL A 70 15.20 12.82 10.47
C VAL A 70 14.09 13.86 10.52
N THR A 71 14.41 15.11 10.13
CA THR A 71 13.41 16.17 9.98
C THR A 71 12.79 16.11 8.59
N PRO A 72 11.47 16.40 8.46
CA PRO A 72 10.82 16.34 7.16
C PRO A 72 11.55 17.23 6.15
N ALA A 73 12.20 16.62 5.17
CA ALA A 73 12.76 17.37 4.04
C ALA A 73 11.61 18.01 3.25
N SER A 74 11.86 19.19 2.66
CA SER A 74 10.90 19.82 1.78
C SER A 74 10.75 19.00 0.49
N GLY A 75 9.50 18.81 0.04
CA GLY A 75 9.18 18.13 -1.22
C GLY A 75 9.04 16.60 -1.09
N ILE A 76 9.09 15.91 -2.23
CA ILE A 76 8.80 14.47 -2.35
C ILE A 76 9.77 13.60 -1.54
N MET A 77 11.04 14.01 -1.46
CA MET A 77 12.05 13.28 -0.71
C MET A 77 11.67 13.04 0.76
N GLY A 78 11.03 14.03 1.39
CA GLY A 78 10.55 13.90 2.77
C GLY A 78 9.35 12.96 2.93
N LEU A 79 8.70 12.57 1.84
CA LEU A 79 7.52 11.70 1.85
C LEU A 79 7.84 10.24 1.51
N ILE A 80 9.07 9.92 1.04
CA ILE A 80 9.43 8.55 0.62
C ILE A 80 9.34 7.55 1.77
N LEU A 81 10.02 7.80 2.90
CA LEU A 81 9.95 6.88 4.05
C LEU A 81 8.53 6.78 4.63
N PRO A 82 7.80 7.90 4.83
CA PRO A 82 6.40 7.87 5.24
C PRO A 82 5.50 7.08 4.29
N SER A 83 5.65 7.26 2.96
CA SER A 83 4.81 6.54 1.99
C SER A 83 5.09 5.04 1.99
N ILE A 84 6.35 4.63 2.04
CA ILE A 84 6.74 3.21 2.19
C ILE A 84 6.15 2.64 3.49
N THR A 85 6.22 3.39 4.59
CA THR A 85 5.67 2.96 5.88
C THR A 85 4.17 2.68 5.80
N LEU A 86 3.44 3.56 5.11
CA LEU A 86 1.99 3.49 4.96
C LEU A 86 1.57 2.43 3.94
N SER A 87 2.31 2.30 2.83
CA SER A 87 1.99 1.41 1.72
C SER A 87 2.39 -0.05 1.96
N PHE A 88 3.47 -0.32 2.68
CA PHE A 88 4.07 -1.66 2.80
C PHE A 88 3.11 -2.75 3.30
N PRO A 89 2.35 -2.59 4.42
CA PRO A 89 1.40 -3.61 4.88
C PRO A 89 0.29 -3.86 3.86
N VAL A 90 -0.15 -2.80 3.18
CA VAL A 90 -1.20 -2.85 2.15
C VAL A 90 -0.69 -3.56 0.89
N ILE A 91 0.54 -3.28 0.45
CA ILE A 91 1.20 -4.01 -0.64
C ILE A 91 1.24 -5.51 -0.31
N CYS A 92 1.69 -5.86 0.89
CA CYS A 92 1.77 -7.26 1.34
C CYS A 92 0.41 -7.97 1.28
N SER A 93 -0.66 -7.30 1.70
CA SER A 93 -2.02 -7.83 1.62
C SER A 93 -2.47 -8.00 0.16
N THR A 94 -2.30 -6.97 -0.65
CA THR A 94 -2.75 -6.94 -2.04
C THR A 94 -2.01 -7.94 -2.92
N VAL A 95 -0.71 -8.12 -2.73
CA VAL A 95 0.10 -9.13 -3.45
C VAL A 95 -0.49 -10.53 -3.24
N ARG A 96 -0.92 -10.86 -2.03
CA ARG A 96 -1.54 -12.17 -1.73
C ARG A 96 -2.87 -12.35 -2.47
N VAL A 97 -3.73 -11.34 -2.43
CA VAL A 97 -5.04 -11.37 -3.11
C VAL A 97 -4.84 -11.47 -4.62
N PHE A 98 -3.98 -10.62 -5.19
CA PHE A 98 -3.74 -10.62 -6.63
C PHE A 98 -3.09 -11.92 -7.13
N ARG A 99 -2.12 -12.44 -6.37
CA ARG A 99 -1.55 -13.77 -6.66
C ARG A 99 -2.63 -14.86 -6.66
N ALA A 100 -3.52 -14.87 -5.67
CA ALA A 100 -4.60 -15.86 -5.58
C ALA A 100 -5.54 -15.76 -6.78
N SER A 101 -5.97 -14.55 -7.14
CA SER A 101 -6.82 -14.28 -8.29
C SER A 101 -6.16 -14.71 -9.62
N LEU A 102 -4.87 -14.39 -9.82
CA LEU A 102 -4.12 -14.84 -11.01
C LEU A 102 -4.04 -16.36 -11.10
N LEU A 103 -3.80 -17.04 -9.99
CA LEU A 103 -3.72 -18.50 -9.96
C LEU A 103 -5.08 -19.15 -10.19
N GLU A 104 -6.17 -18.60 -9.67
CA GLU A 104 -7.52 -19.06 -9.91
C GLU A 104 -7.84 -18.95 -11.41
N GLU A 105 -7.62 -17.78 -12.01
CA GLU A 105 -7.86 -17.56 -13.43
C GLU A 105 -6.99 -18.45 -14.34
N MET A 106 -5.79 -18.83 -13.91
CA MET A 106 -4.93 -19.77 -14.64
C MET A 106 -5.51 -21.20 -14.75
N HIS A 107 -6.49 -21.55 -13.92
CA HIS A 107 -7.16 -22.86 -13.95
C HIS A 107 -8.49 -22.86 -14.73
N ARG A 108 -8.92 -21.72 -15.28
CA ARG A 108 -10.15 -21.60 -16.07
C ARG A 108 -10.03 -22.27 -17.44
N ASP A 109 -11.14 -22.75 -17.99
CA ASP A 109 -11.22 -23.48 -19.27
C ASP A 109 -10.65 -22.71 -20.45
N TYR A 110 -10.82 -21.38 -20.48
CA TYR A 110 -10.27 -20.54 -21.54
C TYR A 110 -8.74 -20.57 -21.63
N VAL A 111 -8.07 -20.84 -20.51
CA VAL A 111 -6.60 -21.01 -20.46
C VAL A 111 -6.19 -22.32 -21.10
N SER A 112 -6.93 -23.41 -20.82
CA SER A 112 -6.72 -24.72 -21.44
C SER A 112 -6.94 -24.64 -22.96
N PHE A 113 -8.01 -23.97 -23.39
CA PHE A 113 -8.29 -23.72 -24.79
C PHE A 113 -7.19 -22.88 -25.48
N ALA A 114 -6.71 -21.81 -24.81
CA ALA A 114 -5.63 -21.00 -25.36
C ALA A 114 -4.31 -21.77 -25.48
N ARG A 115 -4.00 -22.68 -24.55
CA ARG A 115 -2.85 -23.59 -24.66
C ARG A 115 -2.99 -24.57 -25.83
N ALA A 116 -4.16 -25.16 -26.00
CA ALA A 116 -4.45 -26.06 -27.12
C ALA A 116 -4.26 -25.36 -28.49
N ASN A 117 -4.52 -24.04 -28.54
CA ASN A 117 -4.26 -23.22 -29.73
C ASN A 117 -2.80 -22.71 -29.82
N GLY A 118 -1.86 -23.30 -29.08
CA GLY A 118 -0.42 -23.02 -29.18
C GLY A 118 0.05 -21.71 -28.53
N MET A 119 -0.78 -21.05 -27.70
CA MET A 119 -0.34 -19.85 -26.99
C MET A 119 0.66 -20.20 -25.88
N THR A 120 1.75 -19.43 -25.78
CA THR A 120 2.73 -19.58 -24.70
C THR A 120 2.14 -19.13 -23.35
N VAL A 121 2.59 -19.73 -22.26
CA VAL A 121 2.13 -19.42 -20.88
C VAL A 121 2.24 -17.93 -20.56
N ASN A 122 3.34 -17.29 -20.92
CA ASN A 122 3.53 -15.84 -20.68
C ASN A 122 2.50 -15.01 -21.47
N ARG A 123 2.20 -15.37 -22.71
CA ARG A 123 1.22 -14.66 -23.52
C ARG A 123 -0.20 -14.84 -22.97
N ILE A 124 -0.53 -16.02 -22.46
CA ILE A 124 -1.80 -16.29 -21.78
C ILE A 124 -1.89 -15.45 -20.50
N LEU A 125 -0.84 -15.47 -19.66
CA LEU A 125 -0.79 -14.72 -18.41
C LEU A 125 -1.07 -13.23 -18.64
N TRP A 126 -0.33 -12.57 -19.55
CA TRP A 126 -0.45 -11.12 -19.76
C TRP A 126 -1.68 -10.70 -20.55
N LYS A 127 -2.11 -11.48 -21.57
CA LYS A 127 -3.20 -11.08 -22.47
C LYS A 127 -4.59 -11.52 -22.00
N LYS A 128 -4.68 -12.58 -21.21
CA LYS A 128 -5.96 -13.17 -20.80
C LYS A 128 -6.14 -13.14 -19.28
N VAL A 129 -5.27 -13.83 -18.56
CA VAL A 129 -5.38 -14.05 -17.12
C VAL A 129 -5.27 -12.74 -16.34
N PHE A 130 -4.25 -11.91 -16.64
CA PHE A 130 -4.04 -10.63 -15.96
C PHE A 130 -5.28 -9.75 -15.98
N ARG A 131 -5.90 -9.58 -17.15
CA ARG A 131 -7.07 -8.73 -17.30
C ARG A 131 -8.28 -9.25 -16.51
N ASN A 132 -8.47 -10.56 -16.47
CA ASN A 132 -9.60 -11.17 -15.75
C ASN A 132 -9.36 -11.24 -14.24
N ALA A 133 -8.11 -11.26 -13.80
CA ALA A 133 -7.73 -11.27 -12.38
C ALA A 133 -7.72 -9.87 -11.72
N LEU A 134 -7.84 -8.79 -12.50
CA LEU A 134 -7.80 -7.41 -11.98
C LEU A 134 -9.03 -6.97 -11.16
N PRO A 135 -10.29 -7.36 -11.49
CA PRO A 135 -11.46 -6.80 -10.82
C PRO A 135 -11.39 -6.81 -9.28
N PRO A 136 -11.08 -7.92 -8.59
CA PRO A 136 -11.01 -7.91 -7.13
C PRO A 136 -9.92 -6.98 -6.59
N VAL A 137 -8.83 -6.77 -7.34
CA VAL A 137 -7.73 -5.89 -6.94
C VAL A 137 -8.09 -4.42 -7.13
N ILE A 138 -8.83 -4.08 -8.21
CA ILE A 138 -9.34 -2.72 -8.43
C ILE A 138 -10.26 -2.31 -7.28
N THR A 139 -11.17 -3.20 -6.87
CA THR A 139 -12.05 -2.95 -5.72
C THR A 139 -11.24 -2.65 -4.44
N LEU A 140 -10.16 -3.41 -4.19
CA LEU A 140 -9.27 -3.15 -3.07
C LEU A 140 -8.58 -1.79 -3.19
N PHE A 141 -8.11 -1.39 -4.38
CA PHE A 141 -7.46 -0.09 -4.56
C PHE A 141 -8.42 1.07 -4.25
N CYS A 142 -9.69 0.98 -4.63
CA CYS A 142 -10.69 1.97 -4.25
C CYS A 142 -10.87 2.04 -2.72
N GLN A 143 -11.00 0.92 -2.04
CA GLN A 143 -11.11 0.86 -0.58
C GLN A 143 -9.88 1.39 0.15
N TYR A 144 -8.68 1.19 -0.42
CA TYR A 144 -7.45 1.67 0.21
C TYR A 144 -7.31 3.18 0.25
N VAL A 145 -7.94 3.94 -0.63
CA VAL A 145 -7.93 5.41 -0.56
C VAL A 145 -8.44 5.87 0.80
N SER A 146 -9.60 5.38 1.20
CA SER A 146 -10.21 5.69 2.50
C SER A 146 -9.37 5.19 3.67
N TYR A 147 -8.84 3.97 3.57
CA TYR A 147 -7.95 3.39 4.59
C TYR A 147 -6.67 4.21 4.78
N LEU A 148 -6.03 4.67 3.70
CA LEU A 148 -4.80 5.45 3.74
C LEU A 148 -5.03 6.83 4.38
N ILE A 149 -6.17 7.49 4.09
CA ILE A 149 -6.52 8.77 4.72
C ILE A 149 -6.63 8.61 6.25
N ALA A 150 -7.33 7.57 6.71
CA ALA A 150 -7.47 7.30 8.15
C ALA A 150 -6.14 6.87 8.79
N GLY A 151 -5.37 6.01 8.11
CA GLY A 151 -4.10 5.48 8.59
C GLY A 151 -2.94 6.46 8.56
N SER A 152 -3.03 7.52 7.74
CA SER A 152 -1.94 8.51 7.62
C SER A 152 -1.64 9.24 8.91
N ALA A 153 -2.62 9.43 9.81
CA ALA A 153 -2.47 10.21 11.03
C ALA A 153 -1.31 9.74 11.92
N VAL A 154 -1.18 8.42 12.09
CA VAL A 154 -0.12 7.82 12.90
C VAL A 154 1.25 8.00 12.23
N VAL A 155 1.32 7.78 10.93
CA VAL A 155 2.55 7.94 10.14
C VAL A 155 2.97 9.41 10.11
N GLU A 156 2.03 10.34 9.90
CA GLU A 156 2.29 11.78 9.95
C GLU A 156 2.89 12.19 11.30
N LYS A 157 2.40 11.61 12.41
CA LYS A 157 2.94 11.89 13.76
C LYS A 157 4.36 11.37 13.90
N VAL A 158 4.64 10.13 13.47
CA VAL A 158 5.98 9.50 13.56
C VAL A 158 7.02 10.30 12.78
N PHE A 159 6.67 10.75 11.57
CA PHE A 159 7.57 11.50 10.69
C PHE A 159 7.46 13.03 10.84
N SER A 160 6.69 13.51 11.84
CA SER A 160 6.46 14.94 12.08
C SER A 160 5.99 15.73 10.87
N ILE A 161 5.20 15.09 10.00
CA ILE A 161 4.60 15.72 8.81
C ILE A 161 3.49 16.66 9.25
N LYS A 162 3.44 17.87 8.69
CA LYS A 162 2.39 18.87 8.99
C LYS A 162 1.10 18.56 8.22
N GLY A 163 0.49 17.41 8.51
CA GLY A 163 -0.77 16.95 7.92
C GLY A 163 -1.97 17.09 8.85
N VAL A 164 -3.15 16.73 8.34
CA VAL A 164 -4.42 16.77 9.12
C VAL A 164 -4.39 15.76 10.25
N GLY A 165 -3.83 14.58 10.00
CA GLY A 165 -3.75 13.54 11.02
C GLY A 165 -2.82 13.91 12.18
N ASN A 166 -1.66 14.50 11.88
CA ASN A 166 -0.77 15.00 12.92
C ASN A 166 -1.41 16.15 13.71
N TYR A 167 -2.15 17.04 13.04
CA TYR A 167 -2.90 18.09 13.72
C TYR A 167 -3.97 17.50 14.64
N LEU A 168 -4.75 16.52 14.19
CA LEU A 168 -5.73 15.79 15.00
C LEU A 168 -5.07 15.19 16.26
N MET A 169 -3.93 14.51 16.11
CA MET A 169 -3.20 13.93 17.23
C MET A 169 -2.75 14.99 18.26
N ASN A 170 -2.34 16.16 17.78
CA ASN A 170 -1.98 17.26 18.68
C ASN A 170 -3.20 17.84 19.42
N CYS A 171 -4.36 17.95 18.76
CA CYS A 171 -5.61 18.37 19.41
C CYS A 171 -6.06 17.36 20.47
N ILE A 172 -5.91 16.06 20.22
CA ILE A 172 -6.19 15.00 21.20
C ILE A 172 -5.29 15.17 22.44
N MET A 173 -3.98 15.39 22.22
CA MET A 173 -3.03 15.61 23.33
C MET A 173 -3.33 16.88 24.13
N ALA A 174 -3.86 17.91 23.46
CA ALA A 174 -4.29 19.17 24.09
C ALA A 174 -5.70 19.10 24.72
N ALA A 175 -6.41 17.97 24.55
CA ALA A 175 -7.81 17.78 24.96
C ALA A 175 -8.79 18.85 24.40
N ASP A 176 -8.51 19.40 23.20
CA ASP A 176 -9.37 20.36 22.50
C ASP A 176 -10.50 19.65 21.75
N ALA A 177 -11.65 19.51 22.44
CA ALA A 177 -12.81 18.80 21.89
C ALA A 177 -13.37 19.45 20.60
N ASN A 178 -13.34 20.79 20.50
CA ASN A 178 -13.86 21.49 19.33
C ASN A 178 -12.99 21.24 18.08
N ALA A 179 -11.67 21.34 18.24
CA ALA A 179 -10.73 21.08 17.15
C ALA A 179 -10.74 19.59 16.76
N ILE A 180 -10.85 18.66 17.70
CA ILE A 180 -11.02 17.23 17.43
C ILE A 180 -12.28 16.99 16.58
N GLY A 181 -13.42 17.55 16.98
CA GLY A 181 -14.68 17.42 16.24
C GLY A 181 -14.57 17.94 14.81
N ALA A 182 -13.98 19.11 14.60
CA ALA A 182 -13.76 19.69 13.29
C ALA A 182 -12.85 18.80 12.40
N CYS A 183 -11.75 18.30 12.94
CA CYS A 183 -10.85 17.40 12.21
C CYS A 183 -11.54 16.07 11.82
N MET A 184 -12.31 15.49 12.72
CA MET A 184 -13.05 14.25 12.47
C MET A 184 -14.08 14.44 11.36
N LEU A 185 -14.80 15.57 11.34
CA LEU A 185 -15.74 15.89 10.25
C LEU A 185 -15.02 16.02 8.89
N ILE A 186 -13.86 16.66 8.84
CA ILE A 186 -13.07 16.77 7.61
C ILE A 186 -12.60 15.40 7.12
N ILE A 187 -12.06 14.57 8.02
CA ILE A 187 -11.60 13.22 7.68
C ILE A 187 -12.78 12.35 7.22
N ALA A 188 -13.93 12.42 7.89
CA ALA A 188 -15.13 11.70 7.51
C ALA A 188 -15.67 12.16 6.14
N ALA A 189 -15.67 13.45 5.86
CA ALA A 189 -16.07 13.97 4.54
C ALA A 189 -15.14 13.46 3.42
N LEU A 190 -13.83 13.44 3.66
CA LEU A 190 -12.87 12.88 2.71
C LEU A 190 -13.05 11.38 2.49
N TYR A 191 -13.33 10.65 3.57
CA TYR A 191 -13.62 9.22 3.52
C TYR A 191 -14.83 8.95 2.61
N LEU A 192 -15.95 9.68 2.84
CA LEU A 192 -17.17 9.54 2.03
C LEU A 192 -17.00 9.96 0.57
N LEU A 193 -16.11 10.93 0.28
CA LEU A 193 -15.81 11.34 -1.09
C LEU A 193 -14.91 10.35 -1.83
N ALA A 194 -14.17 9.51 -1.09
CA ALA A 194 -13.27 8.53 -1.66
C ALA A 194 -13.95 7.17 -1.91
N GLU A 195 -15.12 6.94 -1.36
CA GLU A 195 -15.91 5.71 -1.49
C GLU A 195 -16.92 5.83 -2.64
#